data_691939507bcbf880b2d7aae739413a4b
#
_entry.id   691939507bcbf880b2d7aae739413a4b
#
_cell.length_a   1.000
_cell.length_b   1.000
_cell.length_c   1.000
_cell.angle_alpha   90.00
_cell.angle_beta   90.00
_cell.angle_gamma   90.00
#
_symmetry.space_group_name_H-M   'P 1'
#
loop_
_entity.id
_entity.type
_entity.pdbx_description
1 polymer ?
#
loop_
_entity_poly.entity_id
_entity_poly.type
_entity_poly.pdbx_seq_one_letter_code
_entity_poly.pdbx_strand_id
1 'polypeptide(L)' 'FMHFAISEASPLVGKTLAQARLREDYASLLVAVQRPGDSYLAPTPDVAFAAGDVLWIVGDAKRLAALKK' A
#
# COMPACT_ATOMS: atom_id res chain seq x y z
N PHE A 1 -8.97 10.05 1.41
CA PHE A 1 -8.07 9.44 2.36
C PHE A 1 -8.66 8.12 2.84
N MET A 2 -7.95 7.05 2.62
CA MET A 2 -8.43 5.73 2.99
C MET A 2 -7.31 4.86 3.55
N HIS A 3 -7.66 3.81 4.25
CA HIS A 3 -6.70 2.81 4.70
C HIS A 3 -7.29 1.41 4.51
N PHE A 4 -6.42 0.46 4.24
CA PHE A 4 -6.82 -0.94 4.12
C PHE A 4 -5.63 -1.86 4.40
N ALA A 5 -5.95 -3.08 4.85
CA ALA A 5 -4.94 -4.08 5.11
C ALA A 5 -4.62 -4.87 3.85
N ILE A 6 -3.34 -5.17 3.66
CA ILE A 6 -2.88 -6.02 2.55
C ILE A 6 -3.15 -7.48 2.92
N SER A 7 -3.92 -8.17 2.09
CA SER A 7 -4.15 -9.61 2.25
C SER A 7 -3.00 -10.40 1.62
N GLU A 8 -2.92 -11.68 1.96
CA GLU A 8 -1.91 -12.57 1.36
C GLU A 8 -2.07 -12.70 -0.16
N ALA A 9 -3.28 -12.49 -0.68
CA ALA A 9 -3.56 -12.57 -2.10
C ALA A 9 -3.30 -11.25 -2.84
N SER A 10 -2.92 -10.20 -2.13
CA SER A 10 -2.71 -8.90 -2.74
C SER A 10 -1.54 -8.92 -3.72
N PRO A 11 -1.67 -8.25 -4.89
CA PRO A 11 -0.55 -8.13 -5.82
C PRO A 11 0.60 -7.30 -5.26
N LEU A 12 0.42 -6.60 -4.15
CA LEU A 12 1.45 -5.78 -3.52
C LEU A 12 2.44 -6.59 -2.70
N VAL A 13 2.08 -7.79 -2.24
CA VAL A 13 2.97 -8.60 -1.40
C VAL A 13 4.27 -8.88 -2.12
N GLY A 14 5.39 -8.56 -1.46
CA GLY A 14 6.72 -8.75 -2.01
C GLY A 14 7.22 -7.64 -2.93
N LYS A 15 6.38 -6.66 -3.24
CA LYS A 15 6.80 -5.50 -4.03
C LYS A 15 7.24 -4.35 -3.15
N THR A 16 8.21 -3.58 -3.62
CA THR A 16 8.55 -2.31 -2.98
C THR A 16 7.58 -1.23 -3.43
N LEU A 17 7.59 -0.09 -2.71
CA LEU A 17 6.79 1.07 -3.11
C LEU A 17 7.11 1.49 -4.54
N ALA A 18 8.39 1.51 -4.92
CA ALA A 18 8.78 1.86 -6.28
C ALA A 18 8.18 0.90 -7.31
N GLN A 19 8.19 -0.39 -7.02
CA GLN A 19 7.66 -1.42 -7.92
C GLN A 19 6.12 -1.40 -8.00
N ALA A 20 5.46 -0.93 -6.96
CA ALA A 20 3.99 -0.93 -6.89
C ALA A 20 3.37 0.12 -7.83
N ARG A 21 4.11 1.16 -8.20
CA ARG A 21 3.66 2.20 -9.14
C ARG A 21 2.31 2.80 -8.76
N LEU A 22 2.14 3.13 -7.48
CA LEU A 22 0.84 3.61 -6.98
C LEU A 22 0.41 4.92 -7.64
N ARG A 23 1.37 5.82 -7.89
CA ARG A 23 1.09 7.09 -8.56
C ARG A 23 0.72 6.90 -10.02
N GLU A 24 1.50 6.08 -10.75
CA GLU A 24 1.35 5.91 -12.18
C GLU A 24 0.15 5.03 -12.53
N ASP A 25 -0.04 3.93 -11.81
CA ASP A 25 -1.04 2.93 -12.18
C ASP A 25 -2.37 3.10 -11.43
N TYR A 26 -2.34 3.73 -10.25
CA TYR A 26 -3.51 3.85 -9.39
C TYR A 26 -3.87 5.30 -9.05
N ALA A 27 -3.17 6.27 -9.61
CA ALA A 27 -3.39 7.69 -9.34
C ALA A 27 -3.43 7.99 -7.83
N SER A 28 -2.52 7.40 -7.08
CA SER A 28 -2.58 7.38 -5.62
C SER A 28 -1.24 7.72 -4.98
N LEU A 29 -1.31 8.24 -3.77
CA LEU A 29 -0.14 8.59 -2.98
C LEU A 29 -0.20 7.86 -1.64
N LEU A 30 0.85 7.10 -1.33
CA LEU A 30 0.98 6.43 -0.06
C LEU A 30 1.43 7.42 1.01
N VAL A 31 0.66 7.52 2.09
CA VAL A 31 0.95 8.42 3.21
C VAL A 31 1.77 7.73 4.28
N ALA A 32 1.40 6.49 4.61
CA ALA A 32 2.10 5.72 5.65
C ALA A 32 1.80 4.23 5.49
N VAL A 33 2.69 3.40 6.04
CA VAL A 33 2.47 1.96 6.17
C VAL A 33 2.51 1.62 7.65
N GLN A 34 1.45 0.99 8.15
CA GLN A 34 1.39 0.53 9.53
C GLN A 34 1.60 -0.98 9.54
N ARG A 35 2.63 -1.43 10.24
CA ARG A 35 2.93 -2.87 10.39
C ARG A 35 2.31 -3.43 11.64
N PRO A 36 2.08 -4.76 11.70
CA PRO A 36 1.67 -5.43 12.93
C PRO A 36 2.60 -5.05 14.08
N GLY A 37 2.04 -4.76 15.25
CA GLY A 37 2.81 -4.27 16.39
C GLY A 37 2.87 -2.76 16.50
N ASP A 38 2.03 -2.06 15.71
CA ASP A 38 1.86 -0.60 15.73
C ASP A 38 3.06 0.21 15.27
N SER A 39 3.94 -0.40 14.51
CA SER A 39 5.07 0.32 13.90
C SER A 39 4.61 1.02 12.62
N TYR A 40 4.85 2.33 12.53
CA TYR A 40 4.60 3.09 11.31
C TYR A 40 5.90 3.28 10.55
N LEU A 41 5.84 3.05 9.24
CA LEU A 41 6.99 3.21 8.35
C LEU A 41 6.76 4.39 7.42
N ALA A 42 7.80 5.18 7.21
CA ALA A 42 7.78 6.22 6.18
C ALA A 42 7.68 5.56 4.80
N PRO A 43 6.90 6.14 3.88
CA PRO A 43 6.72 5.57 2.54
C PRO A 43 7.92 5.86 1.63
N THR A 44 9.04 5.21 1.90
CA THR A 44 10.24 5.33 1.05
C THR A 44 10.19 4.32 -0.10
N PRO A 45 10.90 4.57 -1.21
CA PRO A 45 10.80 3.71 -2.39
C PRO A 45 11.20 2.25 -2.16
N ASP A 46 12.02 1.98 -1.17
CA ASP A 46 12.55 0.65 -0.88
C ASP A 46 11.73 -0.13 0.15
N VAL A 47 10.64 0.44 0.66
CA VAL A 47 9.76 -0.27 1.57
C VAL A 47 9.09 -1.43 0.82
N ALA A 48 9.31 -2.66 1.29
CA ALA A 48 8.66 -3.84 0.73
C ALA A 48 7.37 -4.14 1.51
N PHE A 49 6.29 -4.35 0.79
CA PHE A 49 5.00 -4.64 1.40
C PHE A 49 4.88 -6.12 1.79
N ALA A 50 4.19 -6.36 2.89
CA ALA A 50 3.92 -7.69 3.39
C ALA A 50 2.44 -7.84 3.75
N ALA A 51 1.95 -9.06 3.74
CA ALA A 51 0.60 -9.35 4.20
C ALA A 51 0.43 -8.89 5.65
N GLY A 52 -0.69 -8.25 5.96
CA GLY A 52 -0.95 -7.69 7.28
C GLY A 52 -0.58 -6.21 7.42
N ASP A 53 0.19 -5.67 6.49
CA ASP A 53 0.45 -4.23 6.49
C ASP A 53 -0.84 -3.45 6.21
N VAL A 54 -1.03 -2.33 6.90
CA VAL A 54 -2.12 -1.40 6.63
C VAL A 54 -1.56 -0.20 5.89
N LEU A 55 -2.10 0.07 4.72
CA LEU A 55 -1.69 1.21 3.90
C LEU A 55 -2.63 2.38 4.14
N TRP A 56 -2.05 3.56 4.35
CA TRP A 56 -2.79 4.83 4.42
C TRP A 56 -2.53 5.57 3.12
N ILE A 57 -3.59 5.75 2.33
CA ILE A 57 -3.46 6.15 0.92
C ILE A 57 -4.46 7.25 0.59
N VAL A 58 -4.02 8.20 -0.25
CA VAL A 58 -4.87 9.23 -0.86
C VAL A 58 -4.91 8.94 -2.36
N GLY A 59 -6.10 8.85 -2.94
CA GLY A 59 -6.18 8.64 -4.38
C GLY A 59 -7.55 8.20 -4.87
N ASP A 60 -7.56 7.63 -6.07
CA ASP A 60 -8.77 7.20 -6.74
C ASP A 60 -9.27 5.87 -6.14
N ALA A 61 -10.42 5.91 -5.48
CA ALA A 61 -11.00 4.74 -4.83
C ALA A 61 -11.30 3.60 -5.82
N LYS A 62 -11.70 3.93 -7.04
CA LYS A 62 -12.02 2.92 -8.05
C LYS A 62 -10.76 2.15 -8.47
N ARG A 63 -9.67 2.87 -8.69
CA ARG A 63 -8.41 2.23 -9.06
C ARG A 63 -7.83 1.45 -7.90
N LEU A 64 -7.92 1.98 -6.69
CA LEU A 64 -7.42 1.33 -5.49
C LEU A 64 -8.19 0.06 -5.12
N ALA A 65 -9.43 -0.08 -5.59
CA ALA A 65 -10.23 -1.28 -5.32
C ALA A 65 -9.52 -2.56 -5.79
N ALA A 66 -8.72 -2.48 -6.84
CA ALA A 66 -7.97 -3.63 -7.34
C ALA A 66 -6.91 -4.12 -6.34
N LEU A 67 -6.46 -3.26 -5.43
CA LEU A 67 -5.45 -3.59 -4.43
C LEU A 67 -6.04 -4.21 -3.16
N LYS A 68 -7.36 -4.17 -2.98
CA LYS A 68 -8.03 -4.65 -1.78
C LYS A 68 -8.39 -6.13 -1.84
N LYS A 69 -7.90 -6.83 -2.79
CA LYS A 69 -8.23 -8.25 -2.97
C LYS A 69 -7.54 -9.14 -1.96
#